data_90f128b33af7fd6843c7e0f1550aad47
#
_entry.id   90f128b33af7fd6843c7e0f1550aad47
#
_cell.length_a   1.000
_cell.length_b   1.000
_cell.length_c   1.000
_cell.angle_alpha   90.00
_cell.angle_beta   90.00
_cell.angle_gamma   90.00
#
_symmetry.space_group_name_H-M   'P 1'
#
loop_
_entity.id
_entity.type
_entity.pdbx_description
1 polymer ?
#
loop_
_entity_poly.entity_id
_entity_poly.type
_entity_poly.pdbx_seq_one_letter_code
_entity_poly.pdbx_strand_id
1 'polypeptide(L)'
;MPEVIEHELIEKIKLLSPGTKLRKAIDDIIHAQLGALIVFIDEEEFPKYSSILQAGFKLDCPFSPERLYELSKMDGAIVMDKNASKILAANVHIVPDPSISTTETGTRHRTAERLAKQLGVMVVAISKRRNVVTLYYKDKKYVFGDINLVLTKVGQTINALERFRESFDKSLEVLDKLEIEGSVSLGSVCEILIRGIEIKSISYSIETSIIELGVEGRLSQLRLREVLKDLDEILILIIMDYSKKYITEDEAKQILETMLKIDHRLVPFAKVLGYDVVNSQQVSDTIVRPRGYRILKNEVHIPMNISQNVIKSFRSIDQLVKTNPNVLQKVEGIGDKRARAILRRLREIKKRRQ
;
A
#
# COMPACT_ATOMS: atom_id res chain seq x y z
N MET A 1 -0.80 -9.10 10.69
CA MET A 1 -0.94 -7.74 10.11
C MET A 1 0.41 -7.38 9.55
N PRO A 2 0.55 -6.92 8.29
CA PRO A 2 1.79 -6.28 7.88
C PRO A 2 1.96 -5.06 8.80
N GLU A 3 3.12 -4.97 9.48
CA GLU A 3 3.48 -3.77 10.22
C GLU A 3 3.41 -2.60 9.25
N VAL A 4 2.60 -1.61 9.58
CA VAL A 4 2.60 -0.34 8.84
C VAL A 4 3.99 0.22 9.01
N ILE A 5 4.80 0.14 7.95
CA ILE A 5 6.15 0.68 7.94
C ILE A 5 6.00 2.18 8.08
N GLU A 6 6.58 2.73 9.14
CA GLU A 6 6.52 4.16 9.37
C GLU A 6 7.09 4.93 8.17
N HIS A 7 6.44 6.01 7.79
CA HIS A 7 6.84 6.84 6.64
C HIS A 7 8.33 7.21 6.66
N GLU A 8 8.89 7.47 7.84
CA GLU A 8 10.32 7.75 8.02
C GLU A 8 11.23 6.59 7.56
N LEU A 9 10.85 5.34 7.84
CA LEU A 9 11.63 4.18 7.41
C LEU A 9 11.59 4.02 5.88
N ILE A 10 10.44 4.29 5.27
CA ILE A 10 10.28 4.26 3.80
C ILE A 10 11.24 5.25 3.13
N GLU A 11 11.37 6.46 3.66
CA GLU A 11 12.32 7.46 3.13
C GLU A 11 13.78 6.99 3.26
N LYS A 12 14.12 6.29 4.35
CA LYS A 12 15.45 5.70 4.52
C LYS A 12 15.70 4.54 3.53
N ILE A 13 14.70 3.72 3.25
CA ILE A 13 14.78 2.65 2.24
C ILE A 13 15.01 3.26 0.86
N LYS A 14 14.28 4.30 0.48
CA LYS A 14 14.46 5.01 -0.80
C LYS A 14 15.88 5.52 -0.99
N LEU A 15 16.51 6.02 0.07
CA LEU A 15 17.89 6.53 0.02
C LEU A 15 18.89 5.43 -0.36
N LEU A 16 18.61 4.17 0.01
CA LEU A 16 19.46 2.99 -0.24
C LEU A 16 19.03 2.17 -1.47
N SER A 17 17.99 2.60 -2.18
CA SER A 17 17.42 1.85 -3.32
C SER A 17 18.22 2.07 -4.61
N PRO A 18 18.20 1.11 -5.57
CA PRO A 18 18.80 1.25 -6.89
C PRO A 18 18.47 2.57 -7.58
N GLY A 19 19.48 3.15 -8.25
CA GLY A 19 19.40 4.46 -8.89
C GLY A 19 19.93 5.61 -8.03
N THR A 20 20.18 5.40 -6.72
CA THR A 20 20.85 6.39 -5.88
C THR A 20 22.37 6.27 -5.91
N LYS A 21 23.08 7.40 -5.70
CA LYS A 21 24.54 7.39 -5.57
C LYS A 21 25.01 6.55 -4.39
N LEU A 22 24.24 6.53 -3.30
CA LEU A 22 24.56 5.76 -2.10
C LEU A 22 24.45 4.26 -2.38
N ARG A 23 23.42 3.82 -3.10
CA ARG A 23 23.28 2.43 -3.50
C ARG A 23 24.45 2.00 -4.40
N LYS A 24 24.85 2.80 -5.36
CA LYS A 24 26.01 2.51 -6.21
C LYS A 24 27.25 2.20 -5.36
N ALA A 25 27.57 3.05 -4.37
CA ALA A 25 28.70 2.81 -3.47
C ALA A 25 28.55 1.51 -2.66
N ILE A 26 27.33 1.21 -2.19
CA ILE A 26 27.04 -0.02 -1.45
C ILE A 26 27.24 -1.25 -2.35
N ASP A 27 26.79 -1.21 -3.59
CA ASP A 27 26.95 -2.30 -4.55
C ASP A 27 28.45 -2.52 -4.86
N ASP A 28 29.25 -1.46 -5.03
CA ASP A 28 30.70 -1.55 -5.22
C ASP A 28 31.39 -2.20 -3.99
N ILE A 29 30.97 -1.84 -2.77
CA ILE A 29 31.46 -2.46 -1.52
C ILE A 29 31.13 -3.95 -1.47
N ILE A 30 29.92 -4.34 -1.85
CA ILE A 30 29.47 -5.75 -1.89
C ILE A 30 30.27 -6.53 -2.94
N HIS A 31 30.38 -6.00 -4.16
CA HIS A 31 31.12 -6.64 -5.25
C HIS A 31 32.59 -6.86 -4.88
N ALA A 32 33.20 -5.94 -4.16
CA ALA A 32 34.55 -6.08 -3.64
C ALA A 32 34.65 -7.03 -2.44
N GLN A 33 33.55 -7.66 -2.01
CA GLN A 33 33.48 -8.51 -0.80
C GLN A 33 33.98 -7.81 0.45
N LEU A 34 33.75 -6.49 0.56
CA LEU A 34 34.04 -5.71 1.74
C LEU A 34 32.86 -5.67 2.68
N GLY A 35 33.10 -5.25 3.92
CA GLY A 35 32.05 -4.99 4.89
C GLY A 35 32.17 -3.59 5.42
N ALA A 36 31.09 -2.87 5.58
CA ALA A 36 31.10 -1.49 6.07
C ALA A 36 30.07 -1.27 7.18
N LEU A 37 30.31 -0.24 7.98
CA LEU A 37 29.36 0.31 8.94
C LEU A 37 29.25 1.81 8.65
N ILE A 38 28.06 2.26 8.27
CA ILE A 38 27.82 3.65 7.86
C ILE A 38 26.77 4.23 8.80
N VAL A 39 27.09 5.36 9.43
CA VAL A 39 26.23 6.07 10.37
C VAL A 39 25.78 7.38 9.73
N PHE A 40 24.47 7.66 9.78
CA PHE A 40 23.92 8.90 9.25
C PHE A 40 23.44 9.76 10.41
N ILE A 41 24.01 10.94 10.56
CA ILE A 41 23.78 11.82 11.69
C ILE A 41 23.66 13.26 11.23
N ASP A 42 22.96 14.08 12.01
CA ASP A 42 22.95 15.51 11.75
C ASP A 42 24.34 16.10 12.00
N GLU A 43 24.86 16.89 11.06
CA GLU A 43 26.21 17.48 11.14
C GLU A 43 26.40 18.30 12.43
N GLU A 44 25.34 19.01 12.87
CA GLU A 44 25.35 19.82 14.11
C GLU A 44 25.33 18.96 15.38
N GLU A 45 24.85 17.74 15.29
CA GLU A 45 24.78 16.80 16.41
C GLU A 45 26.03 15.92 16.54
N PHE A 46 26.78 15.73 15.46
CA PHE A 46 27.96 14.86 15.44
C PHE A 46 28.93 15.13 16.59
N PRO A 47 29.31 16.39 16.93
CA PRO A 47 30.21 16.67 18.05
C PRO A 47 29.69 16.25 19.42
N LYS A 48 28.36 16.22 19.62
CA LYS A 48 27.70 15.85 20.88
C LYS A 48 27.92 14.36 21.22
N TYR A 49 28.16 13.52 20.22
CA TYR A 49 28.29 12.08 20.37
C TYR A 49 29.75 11.60 20.39
N SER A 50 30.69 12.49 20.67
CA SER A 50 32.15 12.17 20.73
C SER A 50 32.49 11.08 21.72
N SER A 51 31.72 10.86 22.77
CA SER A 51 31.89 9.75 23.72
C SER A 51 31.52 8.38 23.15
N ILE A 52 30.63 8.34 22.16
CA ILE A 52 30.12 7.14 21.50
C ILE A 52 30.83 6.90 20.16
N LEU A 53 31.07 7.97 19.41
CA LEU A 53 31.73 7.99 18.11
C LEU A 53 33.19 8.47 18.33
N GLN A 54 34.06 7.53 18.72
CA GLN A 54 35.41 7.81 19.19
C GLN A 54 36.44 7.64 18.08
N ALA A 55 37.55 8.40 18.17
CA ALA A 55 38.68 8.33 17.25
C ALA A 55 38.27 8.59 15.77
N GLY A 56 39.12 8.23 14.82
CA GLY A 56 38.86 8.41 13.40
C GLY A 56 39.37 9.73 12.83
N PHE A 57 39.19 9.90 11.54
CA PHE A 57 39.65 11.07 10.79
C PHE A 57 38.47 11.96 10.46
N LYS A 58 38.50 13.22 10.86
CA LYS A 58 37.57 14.24 10.35
C LYS A 58 37.89 14.51 8.89
N LEU A 59 36.89 14.43 8.03
CA LEU A 59 37.03 14.60 6.59
C LEU A 59 36.29 15.83 6.08
N ASP A 60 35.05 16.04 6.54
CA ASP A 60 34.16 17.12 6.11
C ASP A 60 34.22 17.37 4.59
N CYS A 61 34.03 16.33 3.81
CA CYS A 61 34.10 16.39 2.36
C CYS A 61 32.80 15.97 1.69
N PRO A 62 32.51 16.48 0.48
CA PRO A 62 31.33 16.05 -0.29
C PRO A 62 31.36 14.53 -0.53
N PHE A 63 30.19 13.90 -0.40
CA PHE A 63 30.03 12.48 -0.70
C PHE A 63 30.20 12.20 -2.20
N SER A 64 30.98 11.16 -2.51
CA SER A 64 30.91 10.46 -3.80
C SER A 64 30.97 8.95 -3.59
N PRO A 65 30.39 8.14 -4.51
CA PRO A 65 30.44 6.68 -4.41
C PRO A 65 31.86 6.13 -4.26
N GLU A 66 32.78 6.67 -5.01
CA GLU A 66 34.19 6.26 -5.02
C GLU A 66 34.88 6.54 -3.67
N ARG A 67 34.59 7.69 -3.06
CA ARG A 67 35.13 8.03 -1.73
C ARG A 67 34.59 7.08 -0.67
N LEU A 68 33.30 6.82 -0.67
CA LEU A 68 32.69 5.89 0.30
C LEU A 68 33.28 4.49 0.13
N TYR A 69 33.43 4.02 -1.12
CA TYR A 69 34.05 2.75 -1.42
C TYR A 69 35.51 2.68 -0.88
N GLU A 70 36.35 3.68 -1.16
CA GLU A 70 37.72 3.71 -0.66
C GLU A 70 37.80 3.72 0.87
N LEU A 71 36.94 4.51 1.53
CA LEU A 71 36.91 4.58 2.99
C LEU A 71 36.40 3.27 3.62
N SER A 72 35.57 2.49 2.90
CA SER A 72 35.11 1.20 3.39
C SER A 72 36.17 0.11 3.50
N LYS A 73 37.33 0.33 2.92
CA LYS A 73 38.49 -0.56 3.05
C LYS A 73 39.21 -0.42 4.41
N MET A 74 38.93 0.67 5.11
CA MET A 74 39.46 0.91 6.46
C MET A 74 38.62 0.18 7.49
N ASP A 75 39.25 -0.19 8.61
CA ASP A 75 38.49 -0.63 9.79
C ASP A 75 37.72 0.56 10.40
N GLY A 76 36.65 0.24 11.18
CA GLY A 76 35.84 1.26 11.80
C GLY A 76 34.62 1.67 10.95
N ALA A 77 33.90 2.68 11.43
CA ALA A 77 32.71 3.18 10.79
C ALA A 77 32.99 4.46 9.99
N ILE A 78 32.08 4.69 9.00
CA ILE A 78 32.05 5.94 8.23
C ILE A 78 30.83 6.71 8.75
N VAL A 79 31.04 7.99 9.09
CA VAL A 79 29.97 8.90 9.53
C VAL A 79 29.65 9.86 8.40
N MET A 80 28.40 9.90 8.01
CA MET A 80 27.85 10.77 6.97
C MET A 80 26.79 11.70 7.55
N ASP A 81 26.52 12.80 6.87
CA ASP A 81 25.37 13.64 7.18
C ASP A 81 24.06 12.89 6.88
N LYS A 82 22.98 13.31 7.54
CA LYS A 82 21.65 12.65 7.43
C LYS A 82 21.09 12.54 6.01
N ASN A 83 21.54 13.42 5.09
CA ASN A 83 21.07 13.47 3.69
C ASN A 83 22.01 12.72 2.72
N ALA A 84 23.04 12.07 3.23
CA ALA A 84 24.09 11.41 2.44
C ALA A 84 24.75 12.36 1.41
N SER A 85 24.97 13.61 1.77
CA SER A 85 25.59 14.63 0.92
C SER A 85 27.08 14.85 1.25
N LYS A 86 27.47 14.58 2.51
CA LYS A 86 28.81 14.74 3.00
C LYS A 86 29.29 13.52 3.78
N ILE A 87 30.60 13.29 3.78
CA ILE A 87 31.29 12.37 4.69
C ILE A 87 31.94 13.21 5.78
N LEU A 88 31.49 13.04 7.02
CA LEU A 88 31.94 13.82 8.17
C LEU A 88 33.20 13.24 8.76
N ALA A 89 33.30 11.91 8.89
CA ALA A 89 34.46 11.21 9.43
C ALA A 89 34.52 9.76 8.92
N ALA A 90 35.72 9.16 9.00
CA ALA A 90 35.95 7.76 8.69
C ALA A 90 36.88 7.11 9.74
N ASN A 91 36.94 5.78 9.73
CA ASN A 91 37.67 4.97 10.72
C ASN A 91 37.22 5.25 12.17
N VAL A 92 35.94 5.52 12.36
CA VAL A 92 35.39 5.86 13.67
C VAL A 92 35.11 4.58 14.46
N HIS A 93 35.60 4.56 15.71
CA HIS A 93 35.28 3.48 16.64
C HIS A 93 33.98 3.78 17.36
N ILE A 94 33.02 2.87 17.25
CA ILE A 94 31.66 3.04 17.82
C ILE A 94 31.55 2.23 19.12
N VAL A 95 31.24 2.93 20.21
CA VAL A 95 31.08 2.36 21.56
C VAL A 95 29.65 2.64 22.05
N PRO A 96 28.65 1.88 21.61
CA PRO A 96 27.27 2.04 22.09
C PRO A 96 27.12 1.45 23.48
N ASP A 97 26.07 1.87 24.19
CA ASP A 97 25.74 1.32 25.52
C ASP A 97 25.53 -0.21 25.45
N PRO A 98 26.34 -1.00 26.15
CA PRO A 98 26.24 -2.46 26.15
C PRO A 98 24.94 -2.99 26.79
N SER A 99 24.24 -2.19 27.60
CA SER A 99 22.97 -2.57 28.24
C SER A 99 21.80 -2.64 27.24
N ILE A 100 21.91 -1.97 26.08
CA ILE A 100 20.88 -2.01 25.05
C ILE A 100 20.81 -3.42 24.46
N SER A 101 19.62 -4.03 24.56
CA SER A 101 19.38 -5.38 24.04
C SER A 101 19.48 -5.44 22.51
N THR A 102 20.04 -6.54 22.01
CA THR A 102 20.18 -6.82 20.58
C THR A 102 19.95 -8.30 20.29
N THR A 103 19.35 -8.61 19.15
CA THR A 103 19.16 -9.97 18.64
C THR A 103 20.28 -10.39 17.68
N GLU A 104 21.16 -9.48 17.33
CA GLU A 104 22.23 -9.70 16.36
C GLU A 104 23.44 -10.45 16.97
N THR A 105 24.04 -11.36 16.20
CA THR A 105 25.19 -12.17 16.62
C THR A 105 26.53 -11.59 16.15
N GLY A 106 26.56 -10.91 15.01
CA GLY A 106 27.77 -10.30 14.44
C GLY A 106 28.11 -8.97 15.10
N THR A 107 29.40 -8.74 15.39
CA THR A 107 29.88 -7.51 16.07
C THR A 107 29.39 -6.23 15.40
N ARG A 108 29.55 -6.11 14.06
CA ARG A 108 29.14 -4.94 13.29
C ARG A 108 27.63 -4.70 13.35
N HIS A 109 26.83 -5.75 13.20
CA HIS A 109 25.37 -5.66 13.27
C HIS A 109 24.87 -5.35 14.69
N ARG A 110 25.48 -5.92 15.74
CA ARG A 110 25.18 -5.55 17.13
C ARG A 110 25.45 -4.09 17.41
N THR A 111 26.62 -3.59 16.97
CA THR A 111 26.97 -2.18 17.13
C THR A 111 25.99 -1.29 16.39
N ALA A 112 25.62 -1.65 15.15
CA ALA A 112 24.66 -0.91 14.34
C ALA A 112 23.28 -0.82 15.01
N GLU A 113 22.71 -1.95 15.48
CA GLU A 113 21.40 -2.00 16.13
C GLU A 113 21.38 -1.19 17.42
N ARG A 114 22.41 -1.38 18.30
CA ARG A 114 22.53 -0.62 19.54
C ARG A 114 22.64 0.88 19.30
N LEU A 115 23.49 1.29 18.36
CA LEU A 115 23.66 2.71 18.02
C LEU A 115 22.38 3.33 17.51
N ALA A 116 21.67 2.63 16.58
CA ALA A 116 20.41 3.12 16.04
C ALA A 116 19.35 3.29 17.13
N LYS A 117 19.26 2.36 18.08
CA LYS A 117 18.35 2.45 19.24
C LYS A 117 18.76 3.58 20.18
N GLN A 118 20.05 3.75 20.44
CA GLN A 118 20.57 4.72 21.39
C GLN A 118 20.40 6.16 20.91
N LEU A 119 20.74 6.42 19.65
CA LEU A 119 20.75 7.77 19.09
C LEU A 119 19.51 8.11 18.25
N GLY A 120 18.68 7.12 17.92
CA GLY A 120 17.54 7.33 17.03
C GLY A 120 17.92 7.62 15.57
N VAL A 121 19.17 7.32 15.17
CA VAL A 121 19.74 7.62 13.86
C VAL A 121 19.69 6.42 12.91
N MET A 122 19.85 6.70 11.62
CA MET A 122 19.98 5.67 10.60
C MET A 122 21.40 5.09 10.62
N VAL A 123 21.50 3.75 10.66
CA VAL A 123 22.77 3.03 10.58
C VAL A 123 22.66 1.91 9.55
N VAL A 124 23.61 1.82 8.64
CA VAL A 124 23.67 0.79 7.60
C VAL A 124 24.87 -0.12 7.86
N ALA A 125 24.60 -1.41 7.96
CA ALA A 125 25.62 -2.44 8.11
C ALA A 125 25.68 -3.32 6.85
N ILE A 126 26.85 -3.46 6.25
CA ILE A 126 27.12 -4.32 5.11
C ILE A 126 27.89 -5.54 5.58
N SER A 127 27.33 -6.73 5.39
CA SER A 127 27.93 -7.99 5.81
C SER A 127 28.84 -8.56 4.71
N LYS A 128 30.15 -8.63 4.99
CA LYS A 128 31.13 -9.27 4.09
C LYS A 128 30.80 -10.74 3.79
N ARG A 129 30.31 -11.51 4.78
CA ARG A 129 30.07 -12.95 4.63
C ARG A 129 28.79 -13.29 3.89
N ARG A 130 27.76 -12.46 4.05
CA ARG A 130 26.39 -12.74 3.55
C ARG A 130 26.02 -11.91 2.34
N ASN A 131 26.85 -10.92 1.98
CA ASN A 131 26.54 -9.90 0.95
C ASN A 131 25.18 -9.24 1.18
N VAL A 132 24.84 -8.98 2.45
CA VAL A 132 23.55 -8.44 2.86
C VAL A 132 23.73 -7.04 3.41
N VAL A 133 22.88 -6.14 2.98
CA VAL A 133 22.73 -4.78 3.52
C VAL A 133 21.61 -4.78 4.53
N THR A 134 21.88 -4.28 5.73
CA THR A 134 20.88 -4.13 6.78
C THR A 134 20.82 -2.68 7.23
N LEU A 135 19.63 -2.12 7.19
CA LEU A 135 19.31 -0.80 7.71
C LEU A 135 18.76 -0.94 9.11
N TYR A 136 19.29 -0.18 10.05
CA TYR A 136 18.75 0.01 11.40
C TYR A 136 18.34 1.47 11.57
N TYR A 137 17.15 1.70 12.09
CA TYR A 137 16.64 3.04 12.38
C TYR A 137 15.74 3.00 13.60
N LYS A 138 16.12 3.70 14.67
CA LYS A 138 15.45 3.58 15.97
C LYS A 138 15.41 2.10 16.41
N ASP A 139 14.24 1.58 16.68
CA ASP A 139 13.97 0.17 17.02
C ASP A 139 13.67 -0.73 15.81
N LYS A 140 13.69 -0.17 14.61
CA LYS A 140 13.34 -0.87 13.37
C LYS A 140 14.59 -1.41 12.65
N LYS A 141 14.39 -2.57 12.02
CA LYS A 141 15.40 -3.24 11.21
C LYS A 141 14.80 -3.57 9.84
N TYR A 142 15.52 -3.25 8.79
CA TYR A 142 15.17 -3.64 7.42
C TYR A 142 16.35 -4.32 6.75
N VAL A 143 16.13 -5.50 6.16
CA VAL A 143 17.15 -6.28 5.47
C VAL A 143 16.86 -6.22 3.98
N PHE A 144 17.77 -5.63 3.22
CA PHE A 144 17.67 -5.58 1.76
C PHE A 144 17.88 -6.96 1.15
N GLY A 145 17.01 -7.35 0.26
CA GLY A 145 17.10 -8.58 -0.49
C GLY A 145 18.05 -8.48 -1.69
N ASP A 146 18.33 -9.63 -2.30
CA ASP A 146 18.92 -9.65 -3.64
C ASP A 146 17.92 -9.04 -4.65
N ILE A 147 18.37 -8.08 -5.45
CA ILE A 147 17.53 -7.31 -6.36
C ILE A 147 16.78 -8.23 -7.34
N ASN A 148 17.45 -9.24 -7.88
CA ASN A 148 16.83 -10.15 -8.85
C ASN A 148 15.76 -11.04 -8.20
N LEU A 149 16.01 -11.50 -6.97
CA LEU A 149 15.02 -12.28 -6.20
C LEU A 149 13.82 -11.42 -5.82
N VAL A 150 14.04 -10.19 -5.36
CA VAL A 150 12.96 -9.25 -5.02
C VAL A 150 12.15 -8.91 -6.27
N LEU A 151 12.81 -8.61 -7.40
CA LEU A 151 12.15 -8.31 -8.67
C LEU A 151 11.30 -9.49 -9.17
N THR A 152 11.84 -10.70 -9.08
CA THR A 152 11.12 -11.93 -9.45
C THR A 152 9.88 -12.13 -8.58
N LYS A 153 10.03 -12.01 -7.25
CA LYS A 153 8.91 -12.14 -6.31
C LYS A 153 7.82 -11.09 -6.55
N VAL A 154 8.21 -9.84 -6.71
CA VAL A 154 7.29 -8.73 -7.02
C VAL A 154 6.56 -8.99 -8.34
N GLY A 155 7.29 -9.39 -9.39
CA GLY A 155 6.71 -9.71 -10.69
C GLY A 155 5.67 -10.84 -10.62
N GLN A 156 5.98 -11.93 -9.90
CA GLN A 156 5.04 -13.05 -9.69
C GLN A 156 3.80 -12.61 -8.92
N THR A 157 3.95 -11.78 -7.89
CA THR A 157 2.83 -11.28 -7.11
C THR A 157 1.93 -10.36 -7.94
N ILE A 158 2.50 -9.48 -8.76
CA ILE A 158 1.72 -8.62 -9.67
C ILE A 158 0.96 -9.46 -10.70
N ASN A 159 1.58 -10.50 -11.28
CA ASN A 159 0.87 -11.42 -12.18
C ASN A 159 -0.33 -12.11 -11.52
N ALA A 160 -0.21 -12.46 -10.24
CA ALA A 160 -1.34 -13.00 -9.47
C ALA A 160 -2.43 -11.92 -9.22
N LEU A 161 -2.02 -10.71 -8.85
CA LEU A 161 -2.93 -9.59 -8.63
C LEU A 161 -3.71 -9.22 -9.90
N GLU A 162 -3.09 -9.25 -11.09
CA GLU A 162 -3.78 -9.01 -12.37
C GLU A 162 -4.89 -10.04 -12.61
N ARG A 163 -4.64 -11.33 -12.32
CA ARG A 163 -5.66 -12.39 -12.43
C ARG A 163 -6.78 -12.20 -11.39
N PHE A 164 -6.44 -11.79 -10.16
CA PHE A 164 -7.46 -11.49 -9.15
C PHE A 164 -8.31 -10.30 -9.58
N ARG A 165 -7.70 -9.27 -10.17
CA ARG A 165 -8.42 -8.12 -10.71
C ARG A 165 -9.37 -8.52 -11.84
N GLU A 166 -8.93 -9.32 -12.79
CA GLU A 166 -9.81 -9.85 -13.85
C GLU A 166 -11.00 -10.65 -13.29
N SER A 167 -10.75 -11.47 -12.26
CA SER A 167 -11.81 -12.23 -11.58
C SER A 167 -12.79 -11.32 -10.83
N PHE A 168 -12.28 -10.27 -10.19
CA PHE A 168 -13.07 -9.24 -9.52
C PHE A 168 -13.96 -8.50 -10.53
N ASP A 169 -13.40 -8.05 -11.65
CA ASP A 169 -14.13 -7.33 -12.70
C ASP A 169 -15.25 -8.20 -13.30
N LYS A 170 -14.98 -9.49 -13.56
CA LYS A 170 -16.02 -10.45 -13.99
C LYS A 170 -17.14 -10.62 -12.95
N SER A 171 -16.77 -10.61 -11.65
CA SER A 171 -17.78 -10.68 -10.57
C SER A 171 -18.65 -9.43 -10.52
N LEU A 172 -18.07 -8.24 -10.79
CA LEU A 172 -18.84 -7.00 -10.93
C LEU A 172 -19.82 -7.06 -12.10
N GLU A 173 -19.40 -7.65 -13.21
CA GLU A 173 -20.29 -7.85 -14.34
C GLU A 173 -21.50 -8.74 -14.01
N VAL A 174 -21.30 -9.80 -13.23
CA VAL A 174 -22.41 -10.63 -12.74
C VAL A 174 -23.29 -9.83 -11.77
N LEU A 175 -22.67 -9.04 -10.88
CA LEU A 175 -23.41 -8.19 -9.93
C LEU A 175 -24.33 -7.20 -10.65
N ASP A 176 -23.85 -6.56 -11.75
CA ASP A 176 -24.67 -5.63 -12.55
C ASP A 176 -26.00 -6.25 -13.02
N LYS A 177 -25.95 -7.52 -13.46
CA LYS A 177 -27.14 -8.27 -13.86
C LYS A 177 -28.09 -8.44 -12.70
N LEU A 178 -27.58 -9.00 -11.60
CA LEU A 178 -28.35 -9.29 -10.41
C LEU A 178 -28.99 -8.03 -9.81
N GLU A 179 -28.27 -6.90 -9.87
CA GLU A 179 -28.78 -5.59 -9.42
C GLU A 179 -29.98 -5.11 -10.25
N ILE A 180 -29.89 -5.24 -11.58
CA ILE A 180 -30.99 -4.85 -12.48
C ILE A 180 -32.19 -5.80 -12.36
N GLU A 181 -31.96 -7.07 -12.10
CA GLU A 181 -33.00 -8.08 -11.88
C GLU A 181 -33.65 -8.00 -10.48
N GLY A 182 -32.91 -7.40 -9.51
CA GLY A 182 -33.37 -7.31 -8.11
C GLY A 182 -33.20 -8.62 -7.33
N SER A 183 -32.25 -9.47 -7.74
CA SER A 183 -32.00 -10.80 -7.19
C SER A 183 -30.62 -10.96 -6.52
N VAL A 184 -30.07 -9.88 -5.98
CA VAL A 184 -28.74 -9.89 -5.33
C VAL A 184 -28.81 -10.52 -3.96
N SER A 185 -27.93 -11.47 -3.66
CA SER A 185 -27.74 -11.99 -2.31
C SER A 185 -26.65 -11.20 -1.56
N LEU A 186 -26.79 -11.09 -0.23
CA LEU A 186 -25.76 -10.48 0.61
C LEU A 186 -24.43 -11.26 0.53
N GLY A 187 -24.52 -12.59 0.33
CA GLY A 187 -23.36 -13.44 0.12
C GLY A 187 -22.53 -13.02 -1.10
N SER A 188 -23.17 -12.81 -2.25
CA SER A 188 -22.50 -12.36 -3.47
C SER A 188 -21.82 -11.00 -3.29
N VAL A 189 -22.45 -10.08 -2.56
CA VAL A 189 -21.87 -8.77 -2.24
C VAL A 189 -20.64 -8.92 -1.35
N CYS A 190 -20.75 -9.72 -0.28
CA CYS A 190 -19.62 -9.97 0.63
C CYS A 190 -18.44 -10.65 -0.10
N GLU A 191 -18.68 -11.60 -0.99
CA GLU A 191 -17.64 -12.26 -1.80
C GLU A 191 -16.88 -11.26 -2.69
N ILE A 192 -17.59 -10.34 -3.32
CA ILE A 192 -16.98 -9.30 -4.15
C ILE A 192 -16.14 -8.34 -3.30
N LEU A 193 -16.66 -7.91 -2.15
CA LEU A 193 -15.91 -7.07 -1.22
C LEU A 193 -14.65 -7.79 -0.69
N ILE A 194 -14.75 -9.07 -0.32
CA ILE A 194 -13.61 -9.88 0.11
C ILE A 194 -12.53 -9.91 -0.97
N ARG A 195 -12.89 -10.21 -2.22
CA ARG A 195 -11.92 -10.23 -3.34
C ARG A 195 -11.23 -8.89 -3.54
N GLY A 196 -11.96 -7.78 -3.50
CA GLY A 196 -11.38 -6.44 -3.60
C GLY A 196 -10.44 -6.11 -2.44
N ILE A 197 -10.81 -6.49 -1.22
CA ILE A 197 -9.97 -6.33 -0.01
C ILE A 197 -8.71 -7.20 -0.08
N GLU A 198 -8.79 -8.43 -0.59
CA GLU A 198 -7.63 -9.30 -0.80
C GLU A 198 -6.64 -8.69 -1.80
N ILE A 199 -7.12 -8.13 -2.91
CA ILE A 199 -6.27 -7.41 -3.87
C ILE A 199 -5.53 -6.27 -3.17
N LYS A 200 -6.23 -5.45 -2.37
CA LYS A 200 -5.63 -4.36 -1.58
C LYS A 200 -4.59 -4.87 -0.58
N SER A 201 -4.92 -5.89 0.19
CA SER A 201 -4.04 -6.43 1.22
C SER A 201 -2.75 -7.01 0.64
N ILE A 202 -2.85 -7.71 -0.49
CA ILE A 202 -1.67 -8.24 -1.20
C ILE A 202 -0.84 -7.08 -1.77
N SER A 203 -1.47 -6.04 -2.33
CA SER A 203 -0.76 -4.89 -2.88
C SER A 203 0.08 -4.18 -1.83
N TYR A 204 -0.45 -3.96 -0.62
CA TYR A 204 0.30 -3.39 0.49
C TYR A 204 1.51 -4.23 0.89
N SER A 205 1.39 -5.56 0.81
CA SER A 205 2.49 -6.47 1.17
C SER A 205 3.73 -6.35 0.29
N ILE A 206 3.58 -5.91 -0.96
CA ILE A 206 4.67 -5.76 -1.93
C ILE A 206 5.12 -4.31 -2.15
N GLU A 207 4.39 -3.33 -1.62
CA GLU A 207 4.68 -1.91 -1.85
C GLU A 207 6.09 -1.55 -1.38
N THR A 208 6.48 -2.00 -0.19
CA THR A 208 7.84 -1.77 0.33
C THR A 208 8.91 -2.42 -0.55
N SER A 209 8.65 -3.63 -1.06
CA SER A 209 9.57 -4.31 -1.97
C SER A 209 9.74 -3.56 -3.29
N ILE A 210 8.68 -2.94 -3.80
CA ILE A 210 8.75 -2.09 -5.00
C ILE A 210 9.57 -0.83 -4.71
N ILE A 211 9.43 -0.24 -3.53
CA ILE A 211 10.23 0.91 -3.09
C ILE A 211 11.70 0.52 -2.96
N GLU A 212 11.99 -0.64 -2.38
CA GLU A 212 13.35 -1.19 -2.28
C GLU A 212 14.02 -1.32 -3.65
N LEU A 213 13.27 -1.72 -4.67
CA LEU A 213 13.77 -1.87 -6.03
C LEU A 213 14.12 -0.53 -6.72
N GLY A 214 13.69 0.61 -6.22
CA GLY A 214 14.00 1.92 -6.78
C GLY A 214 13.69 2.02 -8.27
N VAL A 215 14.70 2.36 -9.09
CA VAL A 215 14.53 2.49 -10.55
C VAL A 215 14.19 1.16 -11.23
N GLU A 216 14.66 0.03 -10.71
CA GLU A 216 14.36 -1.30 -11.23
C GLU A 216 12.89 -1.70 -10.99
N GLY A 217 12.27 -1.15 -9.96
CA GLY A 217 10.86 -1.38 -9.63
C GLY A 217 9.86 -0.54 -10.44
N ARG A 218 10.31 0.36 -11.33
CA ARG A 218 9.44 1.33 -12.02
C ARG A 218 8.32 0.67 -12.83
N LEU A 219 8.61 -0.38 -13.59
CA LEU A 219 7.60 -1.11 -14.35
C LEU A 219 6.60 -1.80 -13.41
N SER A 220 7.10 -2.43 -12.35
CA SER A 220 6.26 -3.06 -11.32
C SER A 220 5.31 -2.08 -10.66
N GLN A 221 5.79 -0.87 -10.36
CA GLN A 221 4.96 0.20 -9.80
C GLN A 221 3.84 0.65 -10.76
N LEU A 222 4.13 0.76 -12.06
CA LEU A 222 3.12 1.12 -13.08
C LEU A 222 2.05 0.03 -13.19
N ARG A 223 2.45 -1.24 -13.26
CA ARG A 223 1.51 -2.37 -13.31
C ARG A 223 0.64 -2.44 -12.06
N LEU A 224 1.22 -2.26 -10.86
CA LEU A 224 0.47 -2.24 -9.62
C LEU A 224 -0.56 -1.11 -9.59
N ARG A 225 -0.22 0.09 -10.06
CA ARG A 225 -1.17 1.20 -10.19
C ARG A 225 -2.34 0.87 -11.12
N GLU A 226 -2.09 0.17 -12.23
CA GLU A 226 -3.17 -0.24 -13.15
C GLU A 226 -4.09 -1.27 -12.49
N VAL A 227 -3.55 -2.24 -11.76
CA VAL A 227 -4.35 -3.21 -10.99
C VAL A 227 -5.25 -2.52 -9.96
N LEU A 228 -4.74 -1.50 -9.27
CA LEU A 228 -5.45 -0.79 -8.20
C LEU A 228 -6.35 0.34 -8.71
N LYS A 229 -6.31 0.64 -10.02
CA LYS A 229 -7.09 1.72 -10.60
C LYS A 229 -8.56 1.55 -10.29
N ASP A 230 -9.18 2.62 -9.79
CA ASP A 230 -10.59 2.72 -9.42
C ASP A 230 -11.09 1.69 -8.40
N LEU A 231 -10.22 0.80 -7.87
CA LEU A 231 -10.62 -0.27 -6.94
C LEU A 231 -11.25 0.28 -5.67
N ASP A 232 -10.62 1.28 -5.04
CA ASP A 232 -11.12 1.89 -3.81
C ASP A 232 -12.48 2.56 -4.02
N GLU A 233 -12.64 3.26 -5.13
CA GLU A 233 -13.89 3.90 -5.47
C GLU A 233 -15.02 2.88 -5.67
N ILE A 234 -14.74 1.78 -6.38
CA ILE A 234 -15.70 0.70 -6.59
C ILE A 234 -16.12 0.07 -5.25
N LEU A 235 -15.17 -0.24 -4.37
CA LEU A 235 -15.44 -0.81 -3.05
C LEU A 235 -16.27 0.13 -2.18
N ILE A 236 -15.96 1.42 -2.15
CA ILE A 236 -16.72 2.44 -1.43
C ILE A 236 -18.16 2.50 -1.95
N LEU A 237 -18.37 2.50 -3.26
CA LEU A 237 -19.69 2.54 -3.86
C LEU A 237 -20.51 1.28 -3.54
N ILE A 238 -19.89 0.09 -3.53
CA ILE A 238 -20.54 -1.15 -3.10
C ILE A 238 -20.93 -1.08 -1.62
N ILE A 239 -20.04 -0.60 -0.76
CA ILE A 239 -20.34 -0.41 0.67
C ILE A 239 -21.52 0.55 0.85
N MET A 240 -21.55 1.67 0.12
CA MET A 240 -22.66 2.62 0.16
C MET A 240 -23.97 2.00 -0.35
N ASP A 241 -23.91 1.17 -1.40
CA ASP A 241 -25.08 0.53 -1.99
C ASP A 241 -25.73 -0.49 -1.06
N TYR A 242 -24.91 -1.24 -0.32
CA TYR A 242 -25.37 -2.41 0.43
C TYR A 242 -25.32 -2.29 1.95
N SER A 243 -24.80 -1.20 2.52
CA SER A 243 -24.90 -0.98 3.96
C SER A 243 -26.37 -0.91 4.39
N LYS A 244 -26.74 -1.56 5.48
CA LYS A 244 -28.14 -1.63 5.97
C LYS A 244 -28.72 -0.24 6.20
N LYS A 245 -27.92 0.70 6.73
CA LYS A 245 -28.28 2.12 6.89
C LYS A 245 -27.77 2.95 5.71
N TYR A 246 -28.35 4.12 5.48
CA TYR A 246 -27.77 5.13 4.62
C TYR A 246 -26.50 5.67 5.28
N ILE A 247 -25.41 5.67 4.55
CA ILE A 247 -24.11 6.15 5.00
C ILE A 247 -23.52 7.16 4.00
N THR A 248 -22.65 8.01 4.50
CA THR A 248 -21.86 8.94 3.69
C THR A 248 -20.65 8.24 3.07
N GLU A 249 -20.00 8.91 2.11
CA GLU A 249 -18.75 8.40 1.51
C GLU A 249 -17.63 8.25 2.55
N ASP A 250 -17.54 9.17 3.52
CA ASP A 250 -16.51 9.11 4.56
C ASP A 250 -16.77 7.97 5.55
N GLU A 251 -18.01 7.69 5.90
CA GLU A 251 -18.36 6.51 6.68
C GLU A 251 -18.06 5.21 5.90
N ALA A 252 -18.28 5.18 4.58
CA ALA A 252 -17.92 4.04 3.75
C ALA A 252 -16.41 3.81 3.69
N LYS A 253 -15.59 4.88 3.66
CA LYS A 253 -14.12 4.79 3.77
C LYS A 253 -13.69 4.17 5.11
N GLN A 254 -14.31 4.57 6.22
CA GLN A 254 -14.04 3.99 7.55
C GLN A 254 -14.41 2.50 7.60
N ILE A 255 -15.52 2.12 6.98
CA ILE A 255 -15.94 0.72 6.84
C ILE A 255 -14.91 -0.06 6.02
N LEU A 256 -14.42 0.50 4.91
CA LEU A 256 -13.37 -0.10 4.07
C LEU A 256 -12.08 -0.36 4.86
N GLU A 257 -11.63 0.61 5.67
CA GLU A 257 -10.49 0.46 6.56
C GLU A 257 -10.71 -0.62 7.63
N THR A 258 -11.94 -0.75 8.12
CA THR A 258 -12.32 -1.80 9.07
C THR A 258 -12.26 -3.17 8.41
N MET A 259 -12.76 -3.30 7.17
CA MET A 259 -12.72 -4.53 6.40
C MET A 259 -11.29 -5.03 6.12
N LEU A 260 -10.33 -4.14 5.98
CA LEU A 260 -8.91 -4.49 5.83
C LEU A 260 -8.30 -5.15 7.08
N LYS A 261 -8.91 -4.95 8.26
CA LYS A 261 -8.39 -5.40 9.56
C LYS A 261 -9.10 -6.64 10.12
N ILE A 262 -10.23 -7.01 9.56
CA ILE A 262 -11.03 -8.16 10.03
C ILE A 262 -10.75 -9.41 9.21
N ASP A 263 -11.27 -10.55 9.68
CA ASP A 263 -11.19 -11.83 8.98
C ASP A 263 -11.99 -11.80 7.67
N HIS A 264 -11.39 -12.20 6.56
CA HIS A 264 -11.96 -12.17 5.22
C HIS A 264 -12.95 -13.32 5.01
N ARG A 265 -14.04 -13.34 5.79
CA ARG A 265 -15.15 -14.30 5.73
C ARG A 265 -16.48 -13.56 5.60
N LEU A 266 -17.51 -14.27 5.11
CA LEU A 266 -18.83 -13.69 4.81
C LEU A 266 -19.48 -13.02 6.03
N VAL A 267 -19.51 -13.71 7.18
CA VAL A 267 -20.19 -13.23 8.39
C VAL A 267 -19.59 -11.94 8.95
N PRO A 268 -18.26 -11.81 9.14
CA PRO A 268 -17.65 -10.55 9.55
C PRO A 268 -17.98 -9.39 8.61
N PHE A 269 -17.93 -9.61 7.29
CA PHE A 269 -18.22 -8.57 6.30
C PHE A 269 -19.68 -8.14 6.34
N ALA A 270 -20.62 -9.09 6.43
CA ALA A 270 -22.03 -8.79 6.55
C ALA A 270 -22.35 -8.00 7.84
N LYS A 271 -21.69 -8.31 8.96
CA LYS A 271 -21.84 -7.56 10.21
C LYS A 271 -21.33 -6.13 10.12
N VAL A 272 -20.21 -5.91 9.45
CA VAL A 272 -19.67 -4.55 9.22
C VAL A 272 -20.59 -3.72 8.33
N LEU A 273 -21.30 -4.35 7.37
CA LEU A 273 -22.37 -3.70 6.59
C LEU A 273 -23.65 -3.44 7.41
N GLY A 274 -23.70 -3.87 8.68
CA GLY A 274 -24.82 -3.64 9.59
C GLY A 274 -25.89 -4.73 9.59
N TYR A 275 -25.64 -5.92 9.01
CA TYR A 275 -26.56 -7.04 9.03
C TYR A 275 -26.33 -7.92 10.25
N ASP A 276 -27.43 -8.26 10.93
CA ASP A 276 -27.39 -9.18 12.07
C ASP A 276 -27.56 -10.62 11.56
N VAL A 277 -26.41 -11.28 11.35
CA VAL A 277 -26.32 -12.63 10.81
C VAL A 277 -25.40 -13.50 11.68
N VAL A 278 -25.73 -14.77 11.81
CA VAL A 278 -25.02 -15.71 12.69
C VAL A 278 -24.10 -16.67 11.92
N ASN A 279 -24.51 -17.07 10.72
CA ASN A 279 -23.77 -18.04 9.92
C ASN A 279 -23.76 -17.67 8.43
N SER A 280 -22.88 -18.34 7.67
CA SER A 280 -22.69 -18.07 6.24
C SER A 280 -23.93 -18.40 5.41
N GLN A 281 -24.74 -19.37 5.83
CA GLN A 281 -25.97 -19.72 5.11
C GLN A 281 -26.98 -18.56 5.13
N GLN A 282 -27.18 -17.91 6.29
CA GLN A 282 -28.02 -16.73 6.40
C GLN A 282 -27.52 -15.58 5.51
N VAL A 283 -26.18 -15.39 5.43
CA VAL A 283 -25.61 -14.37 4.55
C VAL A 283 -25.95 -14.67 3.09
N SER A 284 -25.81 -15.93 2.65
CA SER A 284 -26.09 -16.34 1.28
C SER A 284 -27.57 -16.26 0.92
N ASP A 285 -28.46 -16.57 1.86
CA ASP A 285 -29.92 -16.58 1.64
C ASP A 285 -30.56 -15.19 1.77
N THR A 286 -29.85 -14.21 2.35
CA THR A 286 -30.37 -12.85 2.53
C THR A 286 -30.35 -12.10 1.22
N ILE A 287 -31.54 -11.79 0.67
CA ILE A 287 -31.70 -10.96 -0.53
C ILE A 287 -31.59 -9.48 -0.14
N VAL A 288 -30.74 -8.75 -0.85
CA VAL A 288 -30.50 -7.33 -0.65
C VAL A 288 -30.78 -6.52 -1.92
N ARG A 289 -31.11 -5.26 -1.75
CA ARG A 289 -31.38 -4.36 -2.87
C ARG A 289 -30.35 -3.24 -2.90
N PRO A 290 -29.60 -3.07 -4.02
CA PRO A 290 -28.67 -1.98 -4.17
C PRO A 290 -29.39 -0.64 -4.24
N ARG A 291 -28.79 0.40 -3.65
CA ARG A 291 -29.29 1.76 -3.83
C ARG A 291 -29.06 2.27 -5.25
N GLY A 292 -27.93 1.90 -5.86
CA GLY A 292 -27.58 2.20 -7.24
C GLY A 292 -26.48 3.22 -7.43
N TYR A 293 -25.73 3.58 -6.40
CA TYR A 293 -24.60 4.51 -6.50
C TYR A 293 -23.58 4.05 -7.54
N ARG A 294 -23.20 2.77 -7.50
CA ARG A 294 -22.20 2.19 -8.38
C ARG A 294 -22.64 2.22 -9.85
N ILE A 295 -23.83 1.74 -10.16
CA ILE A 295 -24.35 1.74 -11.54
C ILE A 295 -24.55 3.16 -12.06
N LEU A 296 -25.10 4.07 -11.27
CA LEU A 296 -25.33 5.44 -11.68
C LEU A 296 -24.03 6.18 -11.97
N LYS A 297 -23.00 5.99 -11.16
CA LYS A 297 -21.71 6.66 -11.33
C LYS A 297 -20.88 6.02 -12.43
N ASN A 298 -20.69 4.69 -12.41
CA ASN A 298 -19.72 4.03 -13.27
C ASN A 298 -20.29 3.65 -14.64
N GLU A 299 -21.56 3.23 -14.71
CA GLU A 299 -22.18 2.78 -15.96
C GLU A 299 -22.97 3.88 -16.66
N VAL A 300 -23.60 4.76 -15.90
CA VAL A 300 -24.44 5.84 -16.45
C VAL A 300 -23.70 7.18 -16.47
N HIS A 301 -22.57 7.29 -15.77
CA HIS A 301 -21.71 8.48 -15.68
C HIS A 301 -22.46 9.72 -15.15
N ILE A 302 -23.20 9.56 -14.06
CA ILE A 302 -23.90 10.65 -13.38
C ILE A 302 -23.06 11.15 -12.21
N PRO A 303 -22.93 12.49 -12.03
CA PRO A 303 -22.27 13.07 -10.86
C PRO A 303 -22.92 12.60 -9.55
N MET A 304 -22.11 12.44 -8.49
CA MET A 304 -22.54 11.88 -7.22
C MET A 304 -23.72 12.63 -6.58
N ASN A 305 -23.71 13.97 -6.62
CA ASN A 305 -24.81 14.79 -6.11
C ASN A 305 -26.16 14.49 -6.78
N ILE A 306 -26.16 14.27 -8.10
CA ILE A 306 -27.36 13.91 -8.85
C ILE A 306 -27.76 12.45 -8.55
N SER A 307 -26.79 11.53 -8.45
CA SER A 307 -27.03 10.15 -8.07
C SER A 307 -27.71 10.07 -6.70
N GLN A 308 -27.27 10.87 -5.74
CA GLN A 308 -27.91 10.96 -4.42
C GLN A 308 -29.40 11.40 -4.50
N ASN A 309 -29.72 12.39 -5.36
CA ASN A 309 -31.11 12.84 -5.54
C ASN A 309 -31.98 11.74 -6.18
N VAL A 310 -31.41 10.99 -7.15
CA VAL A 310 -32.11 9.83 -7.75
C VAL A 310 -32.39 8.75 -6.71
N ILE A 311 -31.39 8.38 -5.92
CA ILE A 311 -31.49 7.33 -4.91
C ILE A 311 -32.49 7.69 -3.81
N LYS A 312 -32.53 8.94 -3.37
CA LYS A 312 -33.55 9.44 -2.44
C LYS A 312 -34.96 9.29 -2.99
N SER A 313 -35.15 9.41 -4.31
CA SER A 313 -36.46 9.34 -4.96
C SER A 313 -36.92 7.90 -5.27
N PHE A 314 -35.98 7.00 -5.62
CA PHE A 314 -36.29 5.67 -6.16
C PHE A 314 -35.92 4.49 -5.27
N ARG A 315 -35.27 4.70 -4.13
CA ARG A 315 -34.88 3.70 -3.13
C ARG A 315 -33.99 2.54 -3.62
N SER A 316 -34.10 2.11 -4.90
CA SER A 316 -33.31 1.01 -5.48
C SER A 316 -33.25 1.10 -7.01
N ILE A 317 -32.21 0.50 -7.62
CA ILE A 317 -31.95 0.57 -9.05
C ILE A 317 -32.98 -0.22 -9.86
N ASP A 318 -33.50 -1.32 -9.34
CA ASP A 318 -34.55 -2.14 -10.01
C ASP A 318 -35.85 -1.36 -10.17
N GLN A 319 -36.19 -0.49 -9.24
CA GLN A 319 -37.32 0.43 -9.36
C GLN A 319 -37.09 1.51 -10.41
N LEU A 320 -35.86 2.06 -10.44
CA LEU A 320 -35.44 3.07 -11.42
C LEU A 320 -35.58 2.53 -12.85
N VAL A 321 -35.12 1.31 -13.11
CA VAL A 321 -35.19 0.66 -14.44
C VAL A 321 -36.64 0.52 -14.96
N LYS A 322 -37.59 0.33 -14.06
CA LYS A 322 -39.02 0.17 -14.39
C LYS A 322 -39.76 1.50 -14.59
N THR A 323 -39.14 2.63 -14.27
CA THR A 323 -39.77 3.95 -14.32
C THR A 323 -39.82 4.52 -15.74
N ASN A 324 -40.57 5.60 -15.92
CA ASN A 324 -40.61 6.33 -17.19
C ASN A 324 -39.86 7.67 -17.10
N PRO A 325 -39.44 8.27 -18.26
CA PRO A 325 -38.68 9.52 -18.28
C PRO A 325 -39.39 10.68 -17.54
N ASN A 326 -40.72 10.78 -17.61
CA ASN A 326 -41.48 11.88 -17.01
C ASN A 326 -41.40 11.89 -15.48
N VAL A 327 -41.30 10.70 -14.87
CA VAL A 327 -41.17 10.57 -13.41
C VAL A 327 -39.73 10.92 -13.01
N LEU A 328 -38.72 10.48 -13.80
CA LEU A 328 -37.35 10.74 -13.51
C LEU A 328 -36.96 12.23 -13.65
N GLN A 329 -37.64 12.96 -14.53
CA GLN A 329 -37.46 14.43 -14.69
C GLN A 329 -37.88 15.24 -13.46
N LYS A 330 -38.69 14.68 -12.57
CA LYS A 330 -39.05 15.34 -11.31
C LYS A 330 -37.93 15.39 -10.29
N VAL A 331 -36.85 14.64 -10.54
CA VAL A 331 -35.69 14.63 -9.65
C VAL A 331 -34.82 15.84 -9.97
N GLU A 332 -34.40 16.55 -8.92
CA GLU A 332 -33.55 17.73 -9.04
C GLU A 332 -32.24 17.40 -9.78
N GLY A 333 -31.90 18.21 -10.77
CA GLY A 333 -30.71 18.05 -11.61
C GLY A 333 -30.90 17.11 -12.81
N ILE A 334 -32.13 16.59 -13.06
CA ILE A 334 -32.43 15.72 -14.21
C ILE A 334 -33.44 16.38 -15.15
N GLY A 335 -32.96 16.81 -16.33
CA GLY A 335 -33.81 17.24 -17.44
C GLY A 335 -34.19 16.08 -18.36
N ASP A 336 -35.08 16.36 -19.35
CA ASP A 336 -35.61 15.36 -20.29
C ASP A 336 -34.50 14.54 -21.01
N LYS A 337 -33.49 15.20 -21.55
CA LYS A 337 -32.36 14.54 -22.26
C LYS A 337 -31.63 13.56 -21.33
N ARG A 338 -31.34 13.98 -20.10
CA ARG A 338 -30.62 13.16 -19.11
C ARG A 338 -31.49 12.00 -18.63
N ALA A 339 -32.78 12.21 -18.38
CA ALA A 339 -33.72 11.15 -17.98
C ALA A 339 -33.79 10.03 -19.03
N ARG A 340 -33.92 10.39 -20.31
CA ARG A 340 -33.91 9.41 -21.41
C ARG A 340 -32.59 8.69 -21.56
N ALA A 341 -31.47 9.39 -21.40
CA ALA A 341 -30.14 8.79 -21.47
C ALA A 341 -29.91 7.77 -20.36
N ILE A 342 -30.27 8.10 -19.12
CA ILE A 342 -30.20 7.21 -17.96
C ILE A 342 -30.99 5.91 -18.22
N LEU A 343 -32.26 6.03 -18.57
CA LEU A 343 -33.13 4.86 -18.75
C LEU A 343 -32.70 4.04 -19.98
N ARG A 344 -32.22 4.68 -21.05
CA ARG A 344 -31.64 3.97 -22.19
C ARG A 344 -30.43 3.14 -21.76
N ARG A 345 -29.48 3.75 -21.05
CA ARG A 345 -28.27 3.06 -20.60
C ARG A 345 -28.58 1.88 -19.67
N LEU A 346 -29.47 2.06 -18.71
CA LEU A 346 -29.90 0.98 -17.82
C LEU A 346 -30.56 -0.19 -18.58
N ARG A 347 -31.36 0.10 -19.61
CA ARG A 347 -31.95 -0.91 -20.48
C ARG A 347 -30.90 -1.60 -21.37
N GLU A 348 -29.91 -0.88 -21.85
CA GLU A 348 -28.78 -1.45 -22.60
C GLU A 348 -27.95 -2.43 -21.74
N ILE A 349 -27.67 -2.09 -20.49
CA ILE A 349 -27.00 -3.00 -19.53
C ILE A 349 -27.83 -4.28 -19.38
N LYS A 350 -29.15 -4.17 -19.28
CA LYS A 350 -30.03 -5.33 -19.23
C LYS A 350 -30.00 -6.20 -20.47
N LYS A 351 -29.89 -5.59 -21.69
CA LYS A 351 -29.93 -6.30 -22.97
C LYS A 351 -28.59 -6.90 -23.39
N ARG A 352 -27.46 -6.27 -23.09
CA ARG A 352 -26.12 -6.75 -23.49
C ARG A 352 -25.73 -8.12 -22.94
N ARG A 353 -26.55 -8.65 -22.04
CA ARG A 353 -26.22 -9.78 -21.19
C ARG A 353 -27.30 -10.89 -21.23
N GLN A 354 -28.23 -10.82 -22.20
CA GLN A 354 -29.06 -11.92 -22.69
C GLN A 354 -28.37 -12.61 -23.87
#